data_8dec1174c78c1484f647e3cb2f586b12
#
_entry.id   8dec1174c78c1484f647e3cb2f586b12
#
_cell.length_a   1.000
_cell.length_b   1.000
_cell.length_c   1.000
_cell.angle_alpha   90.00
_cell.angle_beta   90.00
_cell.angle_gamma   90.00
#
_symmetry.space_group_name_H-M   'P 1'
#
loop_
_entity.id
_entity.type
_entity.pdbx_description
1 polymer ?
#
loop_
_entity_poly.entity_id
_entity_poly.type
_entity_poly.pdbx_seq_one_letter_code
_entity_poly.pdbx_strand_id
1 'polypeptide(L)'
;MKVLFPFVGDSVGGSHRSILELYDALNSSAITPIFVLHEIGPLSSLLDSLNIQYEYIFIKNLAGESPYIPKIIFSIVFNFFKLNKFIRKNKIDIVHGNDLRINLTWSLPARLSGAFYLWHQRAVMSSSVLWKTSTLMADYFVAISECVYNSLPSNIPKSKKKLILNPFDTRKTYEIKDSRRWVNSIYSIPKNSILLGYIGRLVDWKNIDFLISCFAKYTKKSSLHLHLIIVGVGNDKYTNNLRRLVCKLGVNSMVTFAGFNYDPSRVISAFDLMVAPSDKEPFGRTLVEAMIQNTPILAAKGGGHSEIIDNGVSGRLYEHNNIDDFISQFNLYINNSKYTHKIINNANTIAKLKYSSHSHAESIVCIYRQSIIT
;
A
#
# COMPACT_ATOMS: atom_id res chain seq x y z
N MET A 1 -26.28 10.45 1.94
CA MET A 1 -25.57 10.04 0.71
C MET A 1 -25.02 8.64 0.90
N LYS A 2 -25.34 7.71 -0.02
CA LYS A 2 -24.89 6.32 0.04
C LYS A 2 -23.68 6.12 -0.87
N VAL A 3 -22.55 5.73 -0.30
CA VAL A 3 -21.30 5.47 -1.02
C VAL A 3 -20.98 3.98 -0.97
N LEU A 4 -20.89 3.37 -2.14
CA LEU A 4 -20.57 1.96 -2.30
C LEU A 4 -19.07 1.76 -2.49
N PHE A 5 -18.49 0.88 -1.68
CA PHE A 5 -17.10 0.42 -1.77
C PHE A 5 -17.07 -1.06 -2.18
N PRO A 6 -16.98 -1.37 -3.47
CA PRO A 6 -16.86 -2.74 -3.93
C PRO A 6 -15.43 -3.25 -3.82
N PHE A 7 -15.27 -4.52 -3.44
CA PHE A 7 -13.99 -5.24 -3.34
C PHE A 7 -14.11 -6.66 -3.87
N VAL A 8 -12.98 -7.21 -4.27
CA VAL A 8 -12.92 -8.63 -4.63
C VAL A 8 -13.12 -9.50 -3.39
N GLY A 9 -12.34 -9.32 -2.34
CA GLY A 9 -12.42 -10.11 -1.11
C GLY A 9 -11.25 -11.08 -0.91
N ASP A 10 -10.51 -11.39 -1.98
CA ASP A 10 -9.45 -12.41 -2.07
C ASP A 10 -8.18 -12.11 -1.27
N SER A 11 -7.99 -10.89 -0.84
CA SER A 11 -6.76 -10.45 -0.17
C SER A 11 -6.97 -9.22 0.71
N VAL A 12 -6.00 -8.96 1.61
CA VAL A 12 -5.90 -7.71 2.37
C VAL A 12 -4.59 -7.01 2.00
N GLY A 13 -4.69 -5.82 1.43
CA GLY A 13 -3.54 -5.03 1.00
C GLY A 13 -3.65 -3.55 1.38
N GLY A 14 -2.71 -2.74 0.90
CA GLY A 14 -2.66 -1.31 1.19
C GLY A 14 -3.90 -0.52 0.76
N SER A 15 -4.54 -0.89 -0.35
CA SER A 15 -5.80 -0.27 -0.82
C SER A 15 -6.95 -0.49 0.16
N HIS A 16 -7.08 -1.72 0.69
CA HIS A 16 -8.09 -2.06 1.68
C HIS A 16 -7.89 -1.28 2.98
N ARG A 17 -6.66 -1.22 3.49
CA ARG A 17 -6.32 -0.42 4.68
C ARG A 17 -6.64 1.06 4.48
N SER A 18 -6.34 1.62 3.31
CA SER A 18 -6.67 3.03 3.00
C SER A 18 -8.18 3.31 3.03
N ILE A 19 -9.01 2.35 2.63
CA ILE A 19 -10.46 2.53 2.69
C ILE A 19 -10.99 2.35 4.11
N LEU A 20 -10.41 1.47 4.91
CA LEU A 20 -10.78 1.34 6.33
C LEU A 20 -10.42 2.63 7.11
N GLU A 21 -9.25 3.22 6.86
CA GLU A 21 -8.88 4.53 7.42
C GLU A 21 -9.85 5.66 6.97
N LEU A 22 -10.29 5.62 5.71
CA LEU A 22 -11.33 6.54 5.22
C LEU A 22 -12.67 6.28 5.91
N TYR A 23 -13.08 5.02 6.02
CA TYR A 23 -14.34 4.62 6.68
C TYR A 23 -14.40 5.14 8.12
N ASP A 24 -13.35 4.94 8.89
CA ASP A 24 -13.27 5.42 10.28
C ASP A 24 -13.39 6.96 10.35
N ALA A 25 -12.79 7.66 9.39
CA ALA A 25 -12.86 9.12 9.32
C ALA A 25 -14.23 9.64 8.81
N LEU A 26 -15.03 8.82 8.12
CA LEU A 26 -16.36 9.17 7.64
C LEU A 26 -17.46 9.07 8.71
N ASN A 27 -17.20 8.42 9.84
CA ASN A 27 -18.22 8.16 10.90
C ASN A 27 -18.91 9.41 11.44
N SER A 28 -18.35 10.60 11.25
CA SER A 28 -18.92 11.90 11.64
C SER A 28 -19.67 12.60 10.49
N SER A 29 -19.78 11.99 9.32
CA SER A 29 -20.37 12.60 8.12
C SER A 29 -21.78 12.06 7.82
N ALA A 30 -22.59 12.81 7.07
CA ALA A 30 -23.90 12.37 6.57
C ALA A 30 -23.76 11.35 5.39
N ILE A 31 -22.70 10.54 5.41
CA ILE A 31 -22.37 9.52 4.40
C ILE A 31 -22.65 8.15 4.99
N THR A 32 -23.38 7.33 4.26
CA THR A 32 -23.63 5.93 4.60
C THR A 32 -22.73 5.05 3.71
N PRO A 33 -21.61 4.53 4.23
CA PRO A 33 -20.76 3.62 3.49
C PRO A 33 -21.39 2.23 3.39
N ILE A 34 -21.30 1.62 2.22
CA ILE A 34 -21.80 0.27 1.95
C ILE A 34 -20.63 -0.53 1.35
N PHE A 35 -20.26 -1.63 2.00
CA PHE A 35 -19.23 -2.53 1.49
C PHE A 35 -19.86 -3.67 0.71
N VAL A 36 -19.26 -4.01 -0.43
CA VAL A 36 -19.64 -5.20 -1.22
C VAL A 36 -18.40 -6.05 -1.47
N LEU A 37 -18.53 -7.35 -1.21
CA LEU A 37 -17.51 -8.35 -1.53
C LEU A 37 -18.00 -9.30 -2.62
N HIS A 38 -17.09 -9.74 -3.48
CA HIS A 38 -17.36 -10.72 -4.54
C HIS A 38 -16.86 -12.13 -4.18
N GLU A 39 -15.95 -12.21 -3.20
CA GLU A 39 -15.41 -13.44 -2.64
C GLU A 39 -15.37 -13.36 -1.12
N ILE A 40 -15.61 -14.51 -0.47
CA ILE A 40 -15.39 -14.68 0.97
C ILE A 40 -13.94 -15.14 1.15
N GLY A 41 -13.16 -14.37 1.91
CA GLY A 41 -11.73 -14.61 2.06
C GLY A 41 -11.09 -13.73 3.15
N PRO A 42 -9.81 -13.41 3.04
CA PRO A 42 -9.10 -12.63 4.05
C PRO A 42 -9.73 -11.26 4.37
N LEU A 43 -10.35 -10.59 3.36
CA LEU A 43 -10.98 -9.31 3.60
C LEU A 43 -12.29 -9.44 4.38
N SER A 44 -13.12 -10.46 4.10
CA SER A 44 -14.34 -10.71 4.88
C SER A 44 -13.99 -10.98 6.35
N SER A 45 -13.00 -11.85 6.62
CA SER A 45 -12.53 -12.12 7.98
C SER A 45 -12.04 -10.85 8.71
N LEU A 46 -11.38 -9.93 7.99
CA LEU A 46 -10.96 -8.65 8.57
C LEU A 46 -12.17 -7.77 8.89
N LEU A 47 -13.14 -7.63 7.97
CA LEU A 47 -14.36 -6.83 8.20
C LEU A 47 -15.18 -7.39 9.37
N ASP A 48 -15.32 -8.72 9.46
CA ASP A 48 -16.00 -9.40 10.58
C ASP A 48 -15.32 -9.09 11.91
N SER A 49 -13.97 -9.13 11.95
CA SER A 49 -13.19 -8.80 13.16
C SER A 49 -13.33 -7.33 13.60
N LEU A 50 -13.69 -6.45 12.67
CA LEU A 50 -13.93 -5.02 12.91
C LEU A 50 -15.41 -4.69 13.10
N ASN A 51 -16.31 -5.69 13.09
CA ASN A 51 -17.77 -5.54 13.11
C ASN A 51 -18.31 -4.61 11.99
N ILE A 52 -17.67 -4.62 10.81
CA ILE A 52 -18.10 -3.86 9.65
C ILE A 52 -18.99 -4.75 8.78
N GLN A 53 -20.25 -4.34 8.58
CA GLN A 53 -21.18 -5.06 7.73
C GLN A 53 -20.84 -4.91 6.25
N TYR A 54 -21.04 -5.97 5.49
CA TYR A 54 -20.88 -5.98 4.04
C TYR A 54 -21.95 -6.83 3.36
N GLU A 55 -22.22 -6.53 2.10
CA GLU A 55 -23.09 -7.31 1.22
C GLU A 55 -22.23 -8.25 0.38
N TYR A 56 -22.71 -9.49 0.18
CA TYR A 56 -22.03 -10.46 -0.68
C TYR A 56 -22.71 -10.55 -2.04
N ILE A 57 -21.97 -10.28 -3.10
CA ILE A 57 -22.42 -10.40 -4.49
C ILE A 57 -21.45 -11.29 -5.24
N PHE A 58 -21.75 -12.60 -5.33
CA PHE A 58 -20.91 -13.51 -6.09
C PHE A 58 -20.77 -13.08 -7.57
N ILE A 59 -19.53 -12.95 -8.04
CA ILE A 59 -19.15 -12.72 -9.43
C ILE A 59 -18.12 -13.78 -9.81
N LYS A 60 -18.46 -14.62 -10.78
CA LYS A 60 -17.60 -15.72 -11.21
C LYS A 60 -16.32 -15.26 -11.91
N ASN A 61 -16.42 -14.19 -12.70
CA ASN A 61 -15.30 -13.66 -13.49
C ASN A 61 -15.31 -12.13 -13.38
N LEU A 62 -14.34 -11.55 -12.73
CA LEU A 62 -14.14 -10.11 -12.69
C LEU A 62 -13.41 -9.64 -13.95
N ALA A 63 -13.74 -8.47 -14.44
CA ALA A 63 -13.00 -7.87 -15.56
C ALA A 63 -11.55 -7.58 -15.10
N GLY A 64 -10.58 -7.99 -15.93
CA GLY A 64 -9.16 -7.80 -15.62
C GLY A 64 -8.46 -8.96 -14.90
N GLU A 65 -9.15 -10.05 -14.57
CA GLU A 65 -8.51 -11.30 -14.12
C GLU A 65 -7.68 -11.95 -15.23
N SER A 66 -8.13 -11.81 -16.46
CA SER A 66 -7.40 -12.23 -17.66
C SER A 66 -6.97 -11.01 -18.46
N PRO A 67 -5.74 -10.98 -19.01
CA PRO A 67 -5.31 -9.90 -19.90
C PRO A 67 -5.98 -9.93 -21.27
N TYR A 68 -6.78 -10.97 -21.57
CA TYR A 68 -7.41 -11.16 -22.86
C TYR A 68 -8.66 -10.27 -23.00
N ILE A 69 -8.62 -9.26 -23.90
CA ILE A 69 -9.63 -8.23 -24.06
C ILE A 69 -11.07 -8.79 -24.25
N PRO A 70 -11.33 -9.79 -25.11
CA PRO A 70 -12.67 -10.35 -25.24
C PRO A 70 -13.24 -10.91 -23.93
N LYS A 71 -12.41 -11.53 -23.07
CA LYS A 71 -12.84 -12.00 -21.75
C LYS A 71 -13.18 -10.84 -20.83
N ILE A 72 -12.44 -9.74 -20.90
CA ILE A 72 -12.73 -8.52 -20.12
C ILE A 72 -14.09 -7.96 -20.53
N ILE A 73 -14.33 -7.78 -21.85
CA ILE A 73 -15.61 -7.27 -22.36
C ILE A 73 -16.76 -8.20 -21.96
N PHE A 74 -16.59 -9.51 -22.15
CA PHE A 74 -17.59 -10.50 -21.75
C PHE A 74 -17.93 -10.39 -20.25
N SER A 75 -16.93 -10.28 -19.39
CA SER A 75 -17.14 -10.14 -17.94
C SER A 75 -17.90 -8.87 -17.59
N ILE A 76 -17.60 -7.73 -18.24
CA ILE A 76 -18.30 -6.48 -18.03
C ILE A 76 -19.79 -6.62 -18.42
N VAL A 77 -20.06 -7.14 -19.62
CA VAL A 77 -21.44 -7.30 -20.13
C VAL A 77 -22.24 -8.30 -19.30
N PHE A 78 -21.64 -9.43 -18.97
CA PHE A 78 -22.31 -10.49 -18.18
C PHE A 78 -22.72 -10.01 -16.79
N ASN A 79 -21.87 -9.24 -16.12
CA ASN A 79 -22.16 -8.75 -14.77
C ASN A 79 -23.00 -7.46 -14.76
N PHE A 80 -23.14 -6.79 -15.90
CA PHE A 80 -23.77 -5.48 -16.00
C PHE A 80 -25.16 -5.42 -15.37
N PHE A 81 -26.08 -6.28 -15.78
CA PHE A 81 -27.47 -6.23 -15.33
C PHE A 81 -27.59 -6.45 -13.82
N LYS A 82 -26.82 -7.39 -13.27
CA LYS A 82 -26.82 -7.70 -11.84
C LYS A 82 -26.36 -6.49 -11.03
N LEU A 83 -25.23 -5.88 -11.42
CA LEU A 83 -24.63 -4.75 -10.70
C LEU A 83 -25.47 -3.47 -10.87
N ASN A 84 -25.96 -3.18 -12.07
CA ASN A 84 -26.84 -2.02 -12.32
C ASN A 84 -28.14 -2.11 -11.50
N LYS A 85 -28.77 -3.31 -11.47
CA LYS A 85 -29.95 -3.56 -10.63
C LYS A 85 -29.67 -3.34 -9.15
N PHE A 86 -28.50 -3.80 -8.66
CA PHE A 86 -28.07 -3.62 -7.30
C PHE A 86 -27.93 -2.15 -6.93
N ILE A 87 -27.24 -1.35 -7.77
CA ILE A 87 -27.04 0.09 -7.56
C ILE A 87 -28.38 0.80 -7.47
N ARG A 88 -29.31 0.55 -8.44
CA ARG A 88 -30.63 1.18 -8.50
C ARG A 88 -31.52 0.78 -7.32
N LYS A 89 -31.57 -0.52 -6.98
CA LYS A 89 -32.38 -1.06 -5.87
C LYS A 89 -31.97 -0.43 -4.52
N ASN A 90 -30.66 -0.26 -4.28
CA ASN A 90 -30.12 0.27 -3.04
C ASN A 90 -30.03 1.80 -3.03
N LYS A 91 -30.38 2.47 -4.14
CA LYS A 91 -30.28 3.93 -4.31
C LYS A 91 -28.88 4.42 -3.97
N ILE A 92 -27.88 3.84 -4.61
CA ILE A 92 -26.46 4.20 -4.42
C ILE A 92 -26.21 5.50 -5.19
N ASP A 93 -25.67 6.50 -4.49
CA ASP A 93 -25.33 7.80 -5.09
C ASP A 93 -23.94 7.75 -5.75
N ILE A 94 -22.98 7.09 -5.10
CA ILE A 94 -21.59 7.04 -5.53
C ILE A 94 -21.06 5.60 -5.47
N VAL A 95 -20.32 5.17 -6.49
CA VAL A 95 -19.51 3.96 -6.47
C VAL A 95 -18.04 4.36 -6.45
N HIS A 96 -17.32 4.02 -5.38
CA HIS A 96 -15.91 4.34 -5.18
C HIS A 96 -15.04 3.10 -5.40
N GLY A 97 -14.51 2.94 -6.60
CA GLY A 97 -13.67 1.81 -6.98
C GLY A 97 -12.19 2.03 -6.60
N ASN A 98 -11.56 1.00 -6.04
CA ASN A 98 -10.20 1.08 -5.48
C ASN A 98 -9.23 0.01 -6.00
N ASP A 99 -9.69 -0.91 -6.81
CA ASP A 99 -8.92 -2.00 -7.41
C ASP A 99 -9.17 -2.02 -8.91
N LEU A 100 -8.19 -2.49 -9.68
CA LEU A 100 -8.27 -2.52 -11.12
C LEU A 100 -9.44 -3.37 -11.64
N ARG A 101 -9.60 -4.58 -11.07
CA ARG A 101 -10.67 -5.51 -11.43
C ARG A 101 -12.04 -4.92 -11.11
N ILE A 102 -12.13 -4.24 -9.98
CA ILE A 102 -13.32 -3.50 -9.54
C ILE A 102 -13.61 -2.34 -10.47
N ASN A 103 -12.62 -1.53 -10.77
CA ASN A 103 -12.80 -0.37 -11.65
C ASN A 103 -13.31 -0.77 -13.03
N LEU A 104 -12.79 -1.84 -13.62
CA LEU A 104 -13.27 -2.35 -14.92
C LEU A 104 -14.67 -2.96 -14.84
N THR A 105 -15.01 -3.62 -13.73
CA THR A 105 -16.28 -4.34 -13.58
C THR A 105 -17.43 -3.41 -13.24
N TRP A 106 -17.21 -2.39 -12.40
CA TRP A 106 -18.26 -1.55 -11.83
C TRP A 106 -18.48 -0.21 -12.55
N SER A 107 -17.52 0.31 -13.29
CA SER A 107 -17.61 1.66 -13.87
C SER A 107 -18.80 1.80 -14.86
N LEU A 108 -18.99 0.85 -15.77
CA LEU A 108 -20.11 0.87 -16.72
C LEU A 108 -21.48 0.70 -16.02
N PRO A 109 -21.70 -0.29 -15.13
CA PRO A 109 -22.93 -0.40 -14.37
C PRO A 109 -23.27 0.86 -13.56
N ALA A 110 -22.29 1.48 -12.91
CA ALA A 110 -22.49 2.70 -12.14
C ALA A 110 -22.94 3.86 -13.04
N ARG A 111 -22.19 4.13 -14.09
CA ARG A 111 -22.51 5.21 -15.03
C ARG A 111 -23.92 5.09 -15.61
N LEU A 112 -24.33 3.89 -16.06
CA LEU A 112 -25.65 3.67 -16.66
C LEU A 112 -26.77 3.53 -15.63
N SER A 113 -26.46 3.42 -14.34
CA SER A 113 -27.44 3.51 -13.26
C SER A 113 -27.76 4.94 -12.82
N GLY A 114 -26.92 5.91 -13.23
CA GLY A 114 -26.95 7.29 -12.77
C GLY A 114 -26.15 7.55 -11.49
N ALA A 115 -25.44 6.54 -10.96
CA ALA A 115 -24.52 6.74 -9.85
C ALA A 115 -23.19 7.34 -10.33
N PHE A 116 -22.65 8.28 -9.54
CA PHE A 116 -21.33 8.85 -9.81
C PHE A 116 -20.24 7.80 -9.60
N TYR A 117 -19.31 7.64 -10.55
CA TYR A 117 -18.20 6.70 -10.43
C TYR A 117 -16.89 7.42 -10.11
N LEU A 118 -16.39 7.23 -8.87
CA LEU A 118 -15.06 7.67 -8.46
C LEU A 118 -14.05 6.54 -8.67
N TRP A 119 -13.13 6.75 -9.61
CA TRP A 119 -12.01 5.85 -9.89
C TRP A 119 -10.79 6.22 -9.04
N HIS A 120 -10.53 5.48 -7.98
CA HIS A 120 -9.34 5.68 -7.17
C HIS A 120 -8.20 4.80 -7.67
N GLN A 121 -7.23 5.41 -8.36
CA GLN A 121 -6.10 4.71 -8.95
C GLN A 121 -5.00 4.47 -7.93
N ARG A 122 -4.67 3.20 -7.71
CA ARG A 122 -3.74 2.74 -6.67
C ARG A 122 -2.42 2.20 -7.21
N ALA A 123 -2.27 2.07 -8.52
CA ALA A 123 -1.08 1.56 -9.20
C ALA A 123 -0.77 2.40 -10.44
N VAL A 124 0.47 2.34 -10.90
CA VAL A 124 0.86 2.97 -12.17
C VAL A 124 0.05 2.34 -13.29
N MET A 125 -0.59 3.17 -14.11
CA MET A 125 -1.43 2.73 -15.23
C MET A 125 -0.56 2.53 -16.48
N SER A 126 -0.75 1.40 -17.17
CA SER A 126 -0.07 1.18 -18.45
C SER A 126 -0.74 1.98 -19.58
N SER A 127 0.04 2.38 -20.59
CA SER A 127 -0.41 3.18 -21.72
C SER A 127 -1.13 2.36 -22.81
N SER A 128 -2.05 1.46 -22.42
CA SER A 128 -2.80 0.66 -23.39
C SER A 128 -4.12 1.33 -23.83
N VAL A 129 -4.61 0.98 -25.03
CA VAL A 129 -5.90 1.45 -25.55
C VAL A 129 -7.06 1.09 -24.62
N LEU A 130 -7.01 -0.11 -24.02
CA LEU A 130 -8.00 -0.58 -23.06
C LEU A 130 -8.17 0.41 -21.89
N TRP A 131 -7.04 0.91 -21.35
CA TRP A 131 -7.08 1.86 -20.25
C TRP A 131 -7.63 3.22 -20.67
N LYS A 132 -7.26 3.71 -21.86
CA LYS A 132 -7.80 4.97 -22.40
C LYS A 132 -9.30 4.91 -22.58
N THR A 133 -9.84 3.77 -23.04
CA THR A 133 -11.29 3.62 -23.24
C THR A 133 -12.04 3.38 -21.95
N SER A 134 -11.51 2.58 -21.02
CA SER A 134 -12.17 2.31 -19.74
C SER A 134 -12.29 3.56 -18.87
N THR A 135 -11.33 4.50 -18.97
CA THR A 135 -11.41 5.77 -18.23
C THR A 135 -12.56 6.68 -18.68
N LEU A 136 -13.13 6.45 -19.87
CA LEU A 136 -14.33 7.19 -20.32
C LEU A 136 -15.59 6.86 -19.48
N MET A 137 -15.56 5.77 -18.73
CA MET A 137 -16.68 5.31 -17.92
C MET A 137 -16.64 5.85 -16.47
N ALA A 138 -15.62 6.59 -16.10
CA ALA A 138 -15.52 7.22 -14.79
C ALA A 138 -15.79 8.72 -14.84
N ASP A 139 -16.42 9.24 -13.80
CA ASP A 139 -16.75 10.66 -13.70
C ASP A 139 -15.60 11.46 -13.12
N TYR A 140 -14.84 10.86 -12.17
CA TYR A 140 -13.71 11.48 -11.52
C TYR A 140 -12.60 10.49 -11.16
N PHE A 141 -11.35 10.98 -11.12
CA PHE A 141 -10.17 10.18 -10.80
C PHE A 141 -9.42 10.73 -9.59
N VAL A 142 -9.02 9.83 -8.71
CA VAL A 142 -8.08 10.12 -7.62
C VAL A 142 -6.84 9.26 -7.81
N ALA A 143 -5.67 9.88 -7.76
CA ALA A 143 -4.37 9.20 -7.76
C ALA A 143 -3.68 9.36 -6.41
N ILE A 144 -2.98 8.30 -5.96
CA ILE A 144 -2.38 8.24 -4.62
C ILE A 144 -0.98 8.84 -4.52
N SER A 145 -0.36 9.18 -5.64
CA SER A 145 1.01 9.73 -5.75
C SER A 145 1.18 10.46 -7.07
N GLU A 146 2.22 11.27 -7.21
CA GLU A 146 2.56 11.97 -8.46
C GLU A 146 2.86 10.97 -9.58
N CYS A 147 3.61 9.89 -9.29
CA CYS A 147 3.92 8.89 -10.31
C CYS A 147 2.65 8.18 -10.82
N VAL A 148 1.67 7.92 -9.95
CA VAL A 148 0.36 7.37 -10.35
C VAL A 148 -0.46 8.42 -11.10
N TYR A 149 -0.49 9.68 -10.64
CA TYR A 149 -1.20 10.77 -11.29
C TYR A 149 -0.69 11.01 -12.72
N ASN A 150 0.61 11.02 -12.92
CA ASN A 150 1.25 11.21 -14.21
C ASN A 150 1.10 10.00 -15.15
N SER A 151 0.79 8.82 -14.61
CA SER A 151 0.47 7.62 -15.40
C SER A 151 -0.96 7.59 -15.93
N LEU A 152 -1.85 8.44 -15.41
CA LEU A 152 -3.22 8.52 -15.90
C LEU A 152 -3.25 8.99 -17.36
N PRO A 153 -4.16 8.43 -18.20
CA PRO A 153 -4.27 8.83 -19.59
C PRO A 153 -4.43 10.33 -19.80
N SER A 154 -3.75 10.87 -20.82
CA SER A 154 -3.73 12.31 -21.11
C SER A 154 -5.08 12.88 -21.56
N ASN A 155 -6.00 12.02 -22.03
CA ASN A 155 -7.38 12.41 -22.41
C ASN A 155 -8.28 12.70 -21.19
N ILE A 156 -7.84 12.43 -19.94
CA ILE A 156 -8.58 12.80 -18.75
C ILE A 156 -8.32 14.28 -18.44
N PRO A 157 -9.36 15.14 -18.46
CA PRO A 157 -9.20 16.56 -18.13
C PRO A 157 -8.66 16.76 -16.72
N LYS A 158 -7.86 17.81 -16.52
CA LYS A 158 -7.34 18.16 -15.19
C LYS A 158 -8.44 18.43 -14.17
N SER A 159 -9.59 18.96 -14.59
CA SER A 159 -10.77 19.19 -13.76
C SER A 159 -11.44 17.91 -13.25
N LYS A 160 -11.14 16.76 -13.86
CA LYS A 160 -11.69 15.44 -13.51
C LYS A 160 -10.67 14.53 -12.81
N LYS A 161 -9.54 15.04 -12.39
CA LYS A 161 -8.54 14.26 -11.66
C LYS A 161 -7.85 15.06 -10.57
N LYS A 162 -7.56 14.40 -9.45
CA LYS A 162 -6.89 15.00 -8.27
C LYS A 162 -5.88 14.03 -7.68
N LEU A 163 -4.77 14.58 -7.20
CA LEU A 163 -3.82 13.88 -6.35
C LEU A 163 -4.33 13.96 -4.91
N ILE A 164 -4.57 12.80 -4.28
CA ILE A 164 -4.92 12.69 -2.86
C ILE A 164 -4.10 11.55 -2.28
N LEU A 165 -3.17 11.87 -1.40
CA LEU A 165 -2.27 10.90 -0.78
C LEU A 165 -3.05 9.89 0.08
N ASN A 166 -2.49 8.68 0.25
CA ASN A 166 -3.12 7.65 1.08
C ASN A 166 -3.28 8.10 2.54
N PRO A 167 -4.39 7.72 3.22
CA PRO A 167 -4.63 8.02 4.62
C PRO A 167 -3.86 7.10 5.55
N PHE A 168 -3.56 7.63 6.75
CA PHE A 168 -2.99 6.89 7.87
C PHE A 168 -3.54 7.42 9.19
N ASP A 169 -3.76 6.55 10.18
CA ASP A 169 -3.91 6.99 11.57
C ASP A 169 -2.54 7.38 12.12
N THR A 170 -2.26 8.67 12.05
CA THR A 170 -0.96 9.23 12.48
C THR A 170 -0.80 9.30 14.00
N ARG A 171 -1.82 8.93 14.78
CA ARG A 171 -1.80 8.89 16.25
C ARG A 171 -1.44 7.50 16.77
N LYS A 172 -1.63 6.45 15.98
CA LYS A 172 -1.36 5.06 16.37
C LYS A 172 0.15 4.78 16.36
N THR A 173 0.77 4.91 17.53
CA THR A 173 2.19 4.62 17.72
C THR A 173 2.38 3.51 18.75
N TYR A 174 3.51 2.81 18.69
CA TYR A 174 3.88 1.77 19.61
C TYR A 174 5.16 2.15 20.36
N GLU A 175 5.25 1.73 21.63
CA GLU A 175 6.49 1.88 22.40
C GLU A 175 7.58 0.96 21.84
N ILE A 176 8.73 1.54 21.47
CA ILE A 176 9.82 0.85 20.76
C ILE A 176 10.33 -0.34 21.57
N LYS A 177 10.57 -0.16 22.89
CA LYS A 177 11.09 -1.22 23.76
C LYS A 177 10.14 -2.40 23.88
N ASP A 178 8.83 -2.15 23.94
CA ASP A 178 7.81 -3.18 24.04
C ASP A 178 7.67 -3.95 22.74
N SER A 179 7.66 -3.25 21.63
CA SER A 179 7.64 -3.83 20.29
C SER A 179 8.88 -4.68 20.03
N ARG A 180 10.06 -4.21 20.45
CA ARG A 180 11.30 -4.95 20.32
C ARG A 180 11.28 -6.24 21.17
N ARG A 181 10.81 -6.17 22.41
CA ARG A 181 10.66 -7.36 23.27
C ARG A 181 9.69 -8.37 22.64
N TRP A 182 8.57 -7.88 22.12
CA TRP A 182 7.57 -8.71 21.47
C TRP A 182 8.10 -9.38 20.19
N VAL A 183 8.76 -8.64 19.28
CA VAL A 183 9.39 -9.19 18.07
C VAL A 183 10.47 -10.22 18.40
N ASN A 184 11.33 -9.92 19.38
CA ASN A 184 12.39 -10.85 19.81
C ASN A 184 11.81 -12.16 20.35
N SER A 185 10.69 -12.11 21.10
CA SER A 185 10.07 -13.31 21.67
C SER A 185 9.42 -14.20 20.61
N ILE A 186 8.79 -13.59 19.59
CA ILE A 186 8.07 -14.36 18.55
C ILE A 186 9.04 -14.94 17.51
N TYR A 187 10.05 -14.17 17.12
CA TYR A 187 10.92 -14.52 16.01
C TYR A 187 12.33 -14.96 16.43
N SER A 188 12.55 -15.12 17.73
CA SER A 188 13.86 -15.53 18.30
C SER A 188 15.03 -14.64 17.84
N ILE A 189 14.79 -13.31 17.73
CA ILE A 189 15.81 -12.35 17.32
C ILE A 189 16.82 -12.16 18.48
N PRO A 190 18.14 -12.17 18.22
CA PRO A 190 19.15 -11.95 19.25
C PRO A 190 18.98 -10.57 19.92
N LYS A 191 19.01 -10.54 21.26
CA LYS A 191 18.67 -9.33 22.05
C LYS A 191 19.56 -8.11 21.75
N ASN A 192 20.82 -8.32 21.44
CA ASN A 192 21.82 -7.25 21.26
C ASN A 192 22.14 -6.98 19.78
N SER A 193 21.28 -7.43 18.86
CA SER A 193 21.48 -7.18 17.44
C SER A 193 20.84 -5.87 17.00
N ILE A 194 21.46 -5.18 16.05
CA ILE A 194 20.82 -4.12 15.27
C ILE A 194 19.86 -4.79 14.30
N LEU A 195 18.58 -4.49 14.40
CA LEU A 195 17.52 -5.14 13.63
C LEU A 195 17.18 -4.34 12.36
N LEU A 196 17.61 -4.84 11.22
CA LEU A 196 17.15 -4.35 9.93
C LEU A 196 15.83 -5.04 9.58
N GLY A 197 14.84 -4.27 9.15
CA GLY A 197 13.54 -4.81 8.80
C GLY A 197 13.13 -4.52 7.36
N TYR A 198 12.62 -5.53 6.68
CA TYR A 198 11.83 -5.39 5.46
C TYR A 198 10.41 -5.84 5.74
N ILE A 199 9.43 -5.10 5.23
CA ILE A 199 8.03 -5.47 5.32
C ILE A 199 7.30 -5.24 4.00
N GLY A 200 6.65 -6.28 3.46
CA GLY A 200 5.91 -6.22 2.21
C GLY A 200 5.75 -7.58 1.55
N ARG A 201 5.07 -7.60 0.41
CA ARG A 201 4.92 -8.84 -0.39
C ARG A 201 6.27 -9.33 -0.88
N LEU A 202 6.48 -10.66 -0.87
CA LEU A 202 7.69 -11.28 -1.40
C LEU A 202 7.49 -11.57 -2.89
N VAL A 203 7.81 -10.59 -3.73
CA VAL A 203 7.71 -10.64 -5.19
C VAL A 203 8.94 -9.98 -5.82
N ASP A 204 9.29 -10.38 -7.05
CA ASP A 204 10.56 -10.02 -7.70
C ASP A 204 10.83 -8.51 -7.74
N TRP A 205 9.84 -7.71 -8.12
CA TRP A 205 9.99 -6.25 -8.23
C TRP A 205 10.20 -5.52 -6.89
N LYS A 206 10.05 -6.23 -5.74
CA LYS A 206 10.40 -5.72 -4.42
C LYS A 206 11.88 -5.79 -4.11
N ASN A 207 12.68 -6.47 -4.94
CA ASN A 207 14.14 -6.45 -4.92
C ASN A 207 14.77 -6.91 -3.57
N ILE A 208 14.16 -7.91 -2.93
CA ILE A 208 14.58 -8.40 -1.61
C ILE A 208 15.91 -9.16 -1.70
N ASP A 209 16.19 -9.81 -2.82
CA ASP A 209 17.44 -10.47 -3.13
C ASP A 209 18.63 -9.50 -3.14
N PHE A 210 18.44 -8.28 -3.65
CA PHE A 210 19.42 -7.21 -3.54
C PHE A 210 19.67 -6.84 -2.06
N LEU A 211 18.62 -6.66 -1.25
CA LEU A 211 18.76 -6.37 0.17
C LEU A 211 19.57 -7.46 0.90
N ILE A 212 19.26 -8.74 0.65
CA ILE A 212 19.99 -9.87 1.24
C ILE A 212 21.47 -9.83 0.81
N SER A 213 21.76 -9.48 -0.44
CA SER A 213 23.11 -9.37 -0.96
C SER A 213 23.89 -8.22 -0.31
N CYS A 214 23.26 -7.05 -0.12
CA CYS A 214 23.83 -5.91 0.61
C CYS A 214 24.13 -6.29 2.06
N PHE A 215 23.16 -6.92 2.74
CA PHE A 215 23.28 -7.37 4.11
C PHE A 215 24.46 -8.33 4.29
N ALA A 216 24.55 -9.35 3.43
CA ALA A 216 25.64 -10.32 3.46
C ALA A 216 27.02 -9.70 3.14
N LYS A 217 27.10 -8.73 2.20
CA LYS A 217 28.35 -8.01 1.92
C LYS A 217 28.80 -7.17 3.11
N TYR A 218 27.84 -6.52 3.78
CA TYR A 218 28.13 -5.69 4.94
C TYR A 218 28.58 -6.51 6.15
N THR A 219 27.86 -7.59 6.51
CA THR A 219 28.15 -8.42 7.69
C THR A 219 29.53 -9.09 7.63
N LYS A 220 30.01 -9.44 6.41
CA LYS A 220 31.36 -10.01 6.22
C LYS A 220 32.49 -9.05 6.60
N LYS A 221 32.25 -7.75 6.58
CA LYS A 221 33.26 -6.71 6.85
C LYS A 221 33.05 -5.96 8.17
N SER A 222 31.92 -6.22 8.85
CA SER A 222 31.51 -5.52 10.05
C SER A 222 31.62 -6.41 11.29
N SER A 223 32.07 -5.82 12.41
CA SER A 223 32.01 -6.46 13.74
C SER A 223 30.67 -6.26 14.45
N LEU A 224 29.73 -5.55 13.85
CA LEU A 224 28.40 -5.29 14.40
C LEU A 224 27.54 -6.56 14.40
N HIS A 225 26.81 -6.78 15.48
CA HIS A 225 25.79 -7.83 15.52
C HIS A 225 24.53 -7.34 14.80
N LEU A 226 24.35 -7.77 13.56
CA LEU A 226 23.21 -7.40 12.72
C LEU A 226 22.25 -8.57 12.56
N HIS A 227 20.95 -8.28 12.48
CA HIS A 227 19.93 -9.26 12.14
C HIS A 227 18.96 -8.66 11.13
N LEU A 228 18.65 -9.41 10.07
CA LEU A 228 17.66 -9.00 9.06
C LEU A 228 16.36 -9.79 9.26
N ILE A 229 15.26 -9.09 9.47
CA ILE A 229 13.93 -9.70 9.47
C ILE A 229 13.17 -9.33 8.21
N ILE A 230 12.63 -10.35 7.52
CA ILE A 230 11.84 -10.22 6.29
C ILE A 230 10.41 -10.62 6.61
N VAL A 231 9.52 -9.62 6.67
CA VAL A 231 8.11 -9.78 7.04
C VAL A 231 7.24 -9.71 5.81
N GLY A 232 6.43 -10.73 5.60
CA GLY A 232 5.49 -10.83 4.51
C GLY A 232 5.46 -12.22 3.87
N VAL A 233 4.54 -12.37 2.93
CA VAL A 233 4.36 -13.58 2.14
C VAL A 233 4.32 -13.24 0.66
N GLY A 234 4.52 -14.21 -0.20
CA GLY A 234 4.51 -14.01 -1.64
C GLY A 234 4.52 -15.31 -2.41
N ASN A 235 5.00 -15.25 -3.63
CA ASN A 235 5.13 -16.42 -4.49
C ASN A 235 6.16 -17.41 -3.92
N ASP A 236 5.78 -18.68 -3.79
CA ASP A 236 6.63 -19.72 -3.21
C ASP A 236 7.97 -19.89 -3.95
N LYS A 237 7.96 -19.78 -5.28
CA LYS A 237 9.18 -19.89 -6.09
C LYS A 237 10.17 -18.77 -5.73
N TYR A 238 9.70 -17.53 -5.65
CA TYR A 238 10.57 -16.39 -5.28
C TYR A 238 11.02 -16.50 -3.83
N THR A 239 10.12 -16.81 -2.90
CA THR A 239 10.44 -17.01 -1.48
C THR A 239 11.50 -18.10 -1.28
N ASN A 240 11.39 -19.23 -1.99
CA ASN A 240 12.38 -20.31 -1.93
C ASN A 240 13.72 -19.87 -2.53
N ASN A 241 13.71 -19.05 -3.58
CA ASN A 241 14.96 -18.49 -4.15
C ASN A 241 15.65 -17.57 -3.14
N LEU A 242 14.90 -16.73 -2.42
CA LEU A 242 15.46 -15.88 -1.34
C LEU A 242 16.10 -16.73 -0.23
N ARG A 243 15.45 -17.81 0.21
CA ARG A 243 15.99 -18.74 1.21
C ARG A 243 17.29 -19.41 0.74
N ARG A 244 17.33 -19.87 -0.53
CA ARG A 244 18.55 -20.41 -1.13
C ARG A 244 19.67 -19.38 -1.21
N LEU A 245 19.35 -18.13 -1.53
CA LEU A 245 20.32 -17.03 -1.57
C LEU A 245 20.94 -16.78 -0.18
N VAL A 246 20.11 -16.74 0.87
CA VAL A 246 20.56 -16.61 2.27
C VAL A 246 21.55 -17.71 2.64
N CYS A 247 21.23 -18.98 2.32
CA CYS A 247 22.13 -20.11 2.55
C CYS A 247 23.42 -19.99 1.73
N LYS A 248 23.32 -19.67 0.43
CA LYS A 248 24.49 -19.49 -0.46
C LYS A 248 25.46 -18.41 0.03
N LEU A 249 24.93 -17.34 0.61
CA LEU A 249 25.73 -16.22 1.14
C LEU A 249 26.26 -16.48 2.56
N GLY A 250 25.82 -17.56 3.24
CA GLY A 250 26.27 -17.95 4.58
C GLY A 250 25.74 -17.06 5.71
N VAL A 251 24.53 -16.46 5.52
CA VAL A 251 23.94 -15.55 6.53
C VAL A 251 22.64 -16.09 7.13
N ASN A 252 22.38 -17.40 7.04
CA ASN A 252 21.15 -18.03 7.48
C ASN A 252 20.86 -17.88 9.00
N SER A 253 21.87 -17.79 9.85
CA SER A 253 21.70 -17.49 11.28
C SER A 253 21.37 -16.03 11.59
N MET A 254 21.53 -15.14 10.61
CA MET A 254 21.32 -13.69 10.73
C MET A 254 20.08 -13.19 9.99
N VAL A 255 19.31 -14.07 9.32
CA VAL A 255 18.14 -13.69 8.52
C VAL A 255 16.92 -14.49 8.95
N THR A 256 15.85 -13.81 9.35
CA THR A 256 14.58 -14.43 9.70
C THR A 256 13.49 -14.09 8.69
N PHE A 257 12.83 -15.11 8.15
CA PHE A 257 11.59 -14.96 7.36
C PHE A 257 10.40 -15.11 8.31
N ALA A 258 9.78 -13.99 8.65
CA ALA A 258 8.74 -13.90 9.68
C ALA A 258 7.33 -14.27 9.20
N GLY A 259 7.13 -14.46 7.87
CA GLY A 259 5.80 -14.68 7.33
C GLY A 259 4.90 -13.44 7.38
N PHE A 260 3.58 -13.65 7.25
CA PHE A 260 2.61 -12.57 7.33
C PHE A 260 2.42 -12.09 8.79
N ASN A 261 2.25 -10.79 8.97
CA ASN A 261 1.93 -10.20 10.26
C ASN A 261 0.72 -9.26 10.14
N TYR A 262 -0.24 -9.39 11.07
CA TYR A 262 -1.47 -8.59 11.08
C TYR A 262 -1.28 -7.18 11.62
N ASP A 263 -0.22 -6.93 12.41
CA ASP A 263 0.13 -5.63 12.97
C ASP A 263 1.50 -5.15 12.48
N PRO A 264 1.61 -4.74 11.21
CA PRO A 264 2.88 -4.29 10.63
C PRO A 264 3.45 -3.07 11.35
N SER A 265 2.62 -2.18 11.87
CA SER A 265 3.09 -0.97 12.56
C SER A 265 3.86 -1.31 13.84
N ARG A 266 3.38 -2.31 14.60
CA ARG A 266 4.10 -2.80 15.79
C ARG A 266 5.43 -3.48 15.43
N VAL A 267 5.44 -4.23 14.32
CA VAL A 267 6.69 -4.84 13.82
C VAL A 267 7.69 -3.77 13.38
N ILE A 268 7.23 -2.76 12.62
CA ILE A 268 8.06 -1.65 12.14
C ILE A 268 8.68 -0.88 13.31
N SER A 269 7.90 -0.60 14.38
CA SER A 269 8.42 0.12 15.56
C SER A 269 9.54 -0.64 16.30
N ALA A 270 9.70 -1.94 16.04
CA ALA A 270 10.79 -2.74 16.60
C ALA A 270 12.10 -2.65 15.81
N PHE A 271 12.08 -2.12 14.59
CA PHE A 271 13.27 -2.04 13.74
C PHE A 271 14.19 -0.89 14.15
N ASP A 272 15.49 -1.12 14.12
CA ASP A 272 16.49 -0.04 14.23
C ASP A 272 16.64 0.70 12.88
N LEU A 273 16.35 0.01 11.78
CA LEU A 273 16.30 0.58 10.45
C LEU A 273 15.35 -0.22 9.55
N MET A 274 14.39 0.46 8.94
CA MET A 274 13.56 -0.12 7.88
C MET A 274 14.24 0.06 6.52
N VAL A 275 14.30 -1.03 5.73
CA VAL A 275 14.83 -1.00 4.36
C VAL A 275 13.74 -1.31 3.35
N ALA A 276 13.63 -0.45 2.32
CA ALA A 276 12.68 -0.60 1.22
C ALA A 276 13.43 -0.62 -0.13
N PRO A 277 13.77 -1.82 -0.67
CA PRO A 277 14.69 -1.94 -1.80
C PRO A 277 14.07 -1.80 -3.19
N SER A 278 12.76 -1.62 -3.32
CA SER A 278 12.06 -1.43 -4.60
C SER A 278 12.19 0.01 -5.13
N ASP A 279 12.43 0.16 -6.43
CA ASP A 279 12.40 1.45 -7.15
C ASP A 279 11.05 1.73 -7.85
N LYS A 280 10.13 0.76 -7.84
CA LYS A 280 8.86 0.79 -8.63
C LYS A 280 7.61 0.87 -7.76
N GLU A 281 7.72 1.41 -6.56
CA GLU A 281 6.55 1.55 -5.70
C GLU A 281 5.60 2.62 -6.24
N PRO A 282 4.30 2.29 -6.38
CA PRO A 282 3.31 3.32 -6.73
C PRO A 282 3.15 4.40 -5.66
N PHE A 283 3.36 4.06 -4.39
CA PHE A 283 3.32 4.97 -3.26
C PHE A 283 4.41 4.62 -2.23
N GLY A 284 4.28 3.51 -1.48
CA GLY A 284 5.20 3.13 -0.40
C GLY A 284 4.58 3.33 0.98
N ARG A 285 3.40 2.72 1.23
CA ARG A 285 2.71 2.82 2.53
C ARG A 285 3.60 2.53 3.72
N THR A 286 4.46 1.52 3.62
CA THR A 286 5.34 1.10 4.71
C THR A 286 6.34 2.18 5.12
N LEU A 287 6.73 3.09 4.21
CA LEU A 287 7.59 4.23 4.55
C LEU A 287 6.86 5.21 5.47
N VAL A 288 5.60 5.54 5.15
CA VAL A 288 4.80 6.42 5.99
C VAL A 288 4.50 5.75 7.34
N GLU A 289 4.22 4.45 7.35
CA GLU A 289 4.07 3.67 8.58
C GLU A 289 5.36 3.75 9.44
N ALA A 290 6.55 3.64 8.83
CA ALA A 290 7.82 3.78 9.54
C ALA A 290 8.04 5.22 10.08
N MET A 291 7.70 6.25 9.31
CA MET A 291 7.75 7.65 9.79
C MET A 291 6.88 7.85 11.02
N ILE A 292 5.66 7.30 11.02
CA ILE A 292 4.73 7.38 12.16
C ILE A 292 5.30 6.64 13.38
N GLN A 293 5.93 5.48 13.17
CA GLN A 293 6.49 4.66 14.23
C GLN A 293 7.88 5.12 14.71
N ASN A 294 8.39 6.26 14.25
CA ASN A 294 9.72 6.77 14.57
C ASN A 294 10.86 5.79 14.19
N THR A 295 10.65 5.04 13.12
CA THR A 295 11.66 4.10 12.60
C THR A 295 12.41 4.76 11.46
N PRO A 296 13.76 4.82 11.50
CA PRO A 296 14.56 5.39 10.40
C PRO A 296 14.42 4.56 9.13
N ILE A 297 14.56 5.19 7.97
CA ILE A 297 14.24 4.61 6.66
C ILE A 297 15.42 4.73 5.71
N LEU A 298 15.80 3.62 5.10
CA LEU A 298 16.70 3.53 3.97
C LEU A 298 15.96 2.91 2.78
N ALA A 299 15.73 3.68 1.72
CA ALA A 299 14.94 3.22 0.59
C ALA A 299 15.68 3.39 -0.74
N ALA A 300 15.37 2.52 -1.72
CA ALA A 300 15.82 2.71 -3.09
C ALA A 300 15.15 3.95 -3.68
N LYS A 301 15.92 4.77 -4.41
CA LYS A 301 15.43 5.93 -5.13
C LYS A 301 14.57 5.48 -6.31
N GLY A 302 13.35 6.00 -6.40
CA GLY A 302 12.40 5.71 -7.48
C GLY A 302 10.95 5.74 -7.03
N GLY A 303 10.03 5.87 -7.99
CA GLY A 303 8.59 5.87 -7.76
C GLY A 303 8.14 6.70 -6.56
N GLY A 304 7.16 6.20 -5.83
CA GLY A 304 6.63 6.85 -4.63
C GLY A 304 7.63 7.02 -3.48
N HIS A 305 8.75 6.27 -3.45
CA HIS A 305 9.77 6.45 -2.42
C HIS A 305 10.41 7.85 -2.53
N SER A 306 10.72 8.30 -3.75
CA SER A 306 11.29 9.63 -3.99
C SER A 306 10.30 10.78 -3.73
N GLU A 307 9.00 10.48 -3.67
CA GLU A 307 7.96 11.46 -3.33
C GLU A 307 7.75 11.57 -1.80
N ILE A 308 7.94 10.46 -1.08
CA ILE A 308 7.73 10.39 0.37
C ILE A 308 8.96 10.86 1.13
N ILE A 309 10.16 10.47 0.66
CA ILE A 309 11.42 10.74 1.36
C ILE A 309 12.11 11.95 0.77
N ASP A 310 12.25 12.98 1.60
CA ASP A 310 13.20 14.06 1.39
C ASP A 310 14.57 13.59 1.88
N ASN A 311 15.48 13.32 0.92
CA ASN A 311 16.75 12.66 1.18
C ASN A 311 17.65 13.45 2.13
N GLY A 312 18.01 12.83 3.25
CA GLY A 312 18.80 13.46 4.32
C GLY A 312 18.00 14.30 5.30
N VAL A 313 16.69 14.47 5.09
CA VAL A 313 15.77 15.22 5.97
C VAL A 313 14.79 14.31 6.68
N SER A 314 14.08 13.44 5.93
CA SER A 314 13.06 12.53 6.48
C SER A 314 13.39 11.04 6.30
N GLY A 315 14.52 10.72 5.69
CA GLY A 315 15.01 9.39 5.41
C GLY A 315 16.24 9.46 4.52
N ARG A 316 16.77 8.31 4.13
CA ARG A 316 17.85 8.22 3.17
C ARG A 316 17.40 7.45 1.93
N LEU A 317 17.82 7.95 0.78
CA LEU A 317 17.67 7.28 -0.50
C LEU A 317 19.03 6.80 -0.99
N TYR A 318 19.07 5.61 -1.58
CA TYR A 318 20.23 5.08 -2.27
C TYR A 318 19.90 4.78 -3.74
N GLU A 319 20.89 4.83 -4.62
CA GLU A 319 20.71 4.53 -6.04
C GLU A 319 20.38 3.04 -6.23
N HIS A 320 19.30 2.79 -6.96
CA HIS A 320 18.78 1.43 -7.18
C HIS A 320 19.85 0.47 -7.70
N ASN A 321 19.93 -0.74 -7.12
CA ASN A 321 20.93 -1.75 -7.44
C ASN A 321 22.40 -1.35 -7.21
N ASN A 322 22.67 -0.29 -6.47
CA ASN A 322 24.02 0.13 -6.11
C ASN A 322 24.36 -0.28 -4.66
N ILE A 323 25.10 -1.38 -4.51
CA ILE A 323 25.45 -1.93 -3.18
C ILE A 323 26.37 -0.97 -2.41
N ASP A 324 27.29 -0.29 -3.08
CA ASP A 324 28.26 0.57 -2.41
C ASP A 324 27.59 1.84 -1.90
N ASP A 325 26.64 2.40 -2.67
CA ASP A 325 25.82 3.50 -2.20
C ASP A 325 24.88 3.07 -1.06
N PHE A 326 24.24 1.89 -1.15
CA PHE A 326 23.48 1.32 -0.03
C PHE A 326 24.31 1.29 1.26
N ILE A 327 25.53 0.75 1.19
CA ILE A 327 26.44 0.66 2.34
C ILE A 327 26.82 2.04 2.86
N SER A 328 27.10 2.99 1.97
CA SER A 328 27.41 4.37 2.32
C SER A 328 26.28 5.04 3.10
N GLN A 329 25.04 4.95 2.59
CA GLN A 329 23.87 5.50 3.24
C GLN A 329 23.54 4.79 4.57
N PHE A 330 23.71 3.46 4.64
CA PHE A 330 23.54 2.68 5.86
C PHE A 330 24.49 3.12 6.97
N ASN A 331 25.78 3.34 6.64
CA ASN A 331 26.79 3.80 7.59
C ASN A 331 26.47 5.16 8.22
N LEU A 332 25.76 6.05 7.51
CA LEU A 332 25.32 7.33 8.07
C LEU A 332 24.35 7.15 9.24
N TYR A 333 23.48 6.14 9.20
CA TYR A 333 22.59 5.81 10.32
C TYR A 333 23.33 5.20 11.49
N ILE A 334 24.24 4.25 11.23
CA ILE A 334 24.92 3.49 12.27
C ILE A 334 25.93 4.38 13.04
N ASN A 335 26.64 5.25 12.33
CA ASN A 335 27.75 6.00 12.91
C ASN A 335 27.34 7.37 13.48
N ASN A 336 26.09 7.81 13.30
CA ASN A 336 25.67 9.15 13.72
C ASN A 336 24.27 9.16 14.35
N SER A 337 24.19 8.81 15.61
CA SER A 337 22.92 8.77 16.35
C SER A 337 22.19 10.12 16.39
N LYS A 338 22.91 11.23 16.55
CA LYS A 338 22.31 12.57 16.59
C LYS A 338 21.65 12.93 15.24
N TYR A 339 22.29 12.58 14.15
CA TYR A 339 21.74 12.75 12.81
C TYR A 339 20.50 11.88 12.60
N THR A 340 20.55 10.62 13.02
CA THR A 340 19.44 9.66 12.95
C THR A 340 18.22 10.16 13.72
N HIS A 341 18.38 10.67 14.94
CA HIS A 341 17.28 11.26 15.71
C HIS A 341 16.65 12.48 15.02
N LYS A 342 17.46 13.35 14.40
CA LYS A 342 16.95 14.49 13.66
C LYS A 342 16.07 14.05 12.48
N ILE A 343 16.52 13.07 11.69
CA ILE A 343 15.76 12.51 10.56
C ILE A 343 14.43 11.91 11.03
N ILE A 344 14.44 11.12 12.10
CA ILE A 344 13.24 10.50 12.67
C ILE A 344 12.20 11.56 13.06
N ASN A 345 12.59 12.59 13.77
CA ASN A 345 11.69 13.67 14.23
C ASN A 345 11.09 14.43 13.04
N ASN A 346 11.89 14.74 12.03
CA ASN A 346 11.42 15.40 10.82
C ASN A 346 10.43 14.50 10.06
N ALA A 347 10.76 13.21 9.90
CA ALA A 347 9.90 12.23 9.24
C ALA A 347 8.53 12.11 9.92
N ASN A 348 8.50 12.00 11.25
CA ASN A 348 7.26 11.92 12.02
C ASN A 348 6.42 13.18 11.87
N THR A 349 7.03 14.36 11.91
CA THR A 349 6.35 15.64 11.70
C THR A 349 5.74 15.72 10.30
N ILE A 350 6.51 15.35 9.27
CA ILE A 350 6.02 15.29 7.87
C ILE A 350 4.87 14.30 7.73
N ALA A 351 4.98 13.12 8.34
CA ALA A 351 3.92 12.12 8.29
C ALA A 351 2.60 12.63 8.87
N LYS A 352 2.64 13.26 10.03
CA LYS A 352 1.46 13.85 10.70
C LYS A 352 0.80 14.95 9.89
N LEU A 353 1.59 15.79 9.22
CA LEU A 353 1.10 16.91 8.43
C LEU A 353 0.49 16.47 7.09
N LYS A 354 1.15 15.52 6.38
CA LYS A 354 0.80 15.20 5.00
C LYS A 354 -0.15 14.00 4.84
N TYR A 355 -0.17 13.04 5.78
CA TYR A 355 -0.80 11.74 5.57
C TYR A 355 -1.95 11.45 6.54
N SER A 356 -2.48 12.47 7.20
CA SER A 356 -3.61 12.34 8.13
C SER A 356 -4.86 11.78 7.45
N SER A 357 -5.48 10.77 8.07
CA SER A 357 -6.77 10.21 7.62
C SER A 357 -7.88 11.26 7.58
N HIS A 358 -7.85 12.25 8.46
CA HIS A 358 -8.81 13.35 8.49
C HIS A 358 -8.72 14.21 7.22
N SER A 359 -7.53 14.72 6.86
CA SER A 359 -7.33 15.55 5.65
C SER A 359 -7.65 14.78 4.36
N HIS A 360 -7.33 13.48 4.34
CA HIS A 360 -7.72 12.60 3.22
C HIS A 360 -9.24 12.52 3.10
N ALA A 361 -9.95 12.25 4.21
CA ALA A 361 -11.39 12.15 4.23
C ALA A 361 -12.07 13.45 3.80
N GLU A 362 -11.62 14.60 4.29
CA GLU A 362 -12.11 15.92 3.84
C GLU A 362 -11.98 16.11 2.34
N SER A 363 -10.82 15.72 1.78
CA SER A 363 -10.56 15.82 0.34
C SER A 363 -11.47 14.91 -0.48
N ILE A 364 -11.74 13.70 -0.01
CA ILE A 364 -12.64 12.74 -0.67
C ILE A 364 -14.10 13.18 -0.52
N VAL A 365 -14.52 13.63 0.67
CA VAL A 365 -15.88 14.14 0.92
C VAL A 365 -16.18 15.37 0.06
N CYS A 366 -15.20 16.24 -0.16
CA CYS A 366 -15.34 17.38 -1.07
C CYS A 366 -15.72 16.91 -2.48
N ILE A 367 -15.06 15.86 -3.03
CA ILE A 367 -15.40 15.27 -4.33
C ILE A 367 -16.82 14.69 -4.30
N TYR A 368 -17.17 13.95 -3.25
CA TYR A 368 -18.51 13.38 -3.10
C TYR A 368 -19.62 14.44 -3.10
N ARG A 369 -19.40 15.56 -2.42
CA ARG A 369 -20.38 16.67 -2.38
C ARG A 369 -20.52 17.37 -3.72
N GLN A 370 -19.41 17.55 -4.44
CA GLN A 370 -19.43 18.15 -5.78
C GLN A 370 -20.19 17.29 -6.78
N SER A 371 -20.16 15.96 -6.65
CA SER A 371 -20.85 15.04 -7.55
C SER A 371 -22.39 15.07 -7.47
N ILE A 372 -22.96 15.66 -6.42
CA ILE A 372 -24.42 15.76 -6.24
C ILE A 372 -24.97 17.08 -6.81
N ILE A 373 -24.10 18.08 -6.98
CA ILE A 373 -24.48 19.42 -7.45
C ILE A 373 -24.46 19.50 -8.97
N THR A 374 -23.75 18.56 -9.62
CA THR A 374 -23.68 18.42 -11.09
C THR A 374 -24.63 17.36 -11.60
#